data_ea0fb4d9280bbda0e36f8e59f14a4549
#
_entry.id   ea0fb4d9280bbda0e36f8e59f14a4549
#
_cell.length_a   1.000
_cell.length_b   1.000
_cell.length_c   1.000
_cell.angle_alpha   90.00
_cell.angle_beta   90.00
_cell.angle_gamma   90.00
#
_symmetry.space_group_name_H-M   'P 1'
#
loop_
_entity.id
_entity.type
_entity.pdbx_description
1 polymer ?
#
loop_
_entity_poly.entity_id
_entity_poly.type
_entity_poly.pdbx_seq_one_letter_code
_entity_poly.pdbx_strand_id
1 'polypeptide(L)'
;MKKLLHLLFLLWFSAVNSSFAQQEIPRHLVQAYWDDDYISFYGHGTDRAYTNGNKFNLFYIKNNSSNFLIDRFMPKAGDSSLNVLGFGLTQLIFTPNIIANPNFQPGDYPWSGSLYLTHSLYSYNEQQKYSFQSELDLGVNGPASLAREAQEMVHSLVSYQEPKGWSNQFGNSPILNLNFRAEKQLLHHSNFLEVIGGGELQIGTGINAAAAYSLIRIGKMNPYFQGLISQYSRSGARNKIQIYFIFKPKVQWVLSNILLQGGINTSRPAPTLVPAKTGTTTSLEYYHPIKNFIASYSYGPVIVINRFSISSTMTSTTPLMRDLYNLTWGNFTFNYAF
;
A
#
# COMPACT_ATOMS: atom_id res chain seq x y z
N MET A 1 -16.07 -14.68 9.34
CA MET A 1 -15.81 -13.34 9.90
C MET A 1 -15.75 -13.30 11.43
N LYS A 2 -16.82 -13.62 12.18
CA LYS A 2 -16.79 -13.55 13.66
C LYS A 2 -15.65 -14.36 14.30
N LYS A 3 -15.34 -15.58 13.84
CA LYS A 3 -14.24 -16.41 14.38
C LYS A 3 -12.85 -15.84 14.11
N LEU A 4 -12.62 -15.21 12.94
CA LEU A 4 -11.34 -14.58 12.60
C LEU A 4 -11.11 -13.31 13.44
N LEU A 5 -12.17 -12.50 13.62
CA LEU A 5 -12.12 -11.33 14.52
C LEU A 5 -11.84 -11.75 15.98
N HIS A 6 -12.42 -12.85 16.45
CA HIS A 6 -12.14 -13.37 17.80
C HIS A 6 -10.71 -13.87 17.94
N LEU A 7 -10.16 -14.53 16.91
CA LEU A 7 -8.77 -15.00 16.93
C LEU A 7 -7.78 -13.81 16.93
N LEU A 8 -8.04 -12.80 16.13
CA LEU A 8 -7.24 -11.56 16.11
C LEU A 8 -7.35 -10.80 17.44
N PHE A 9 -8.55 -10.77 18.06
CA PHE A 9 -8.76 -10.15 19.36
C PHE A 9 -8.05 -10.91 20.49
N LEU A 10 -8.06 -12.25 20.48
CA LEU A 10 -7.35 -13.08 21.47
C LEU A 10 -5.83 -12.98 21.33
N LEU A 11 -5.30 -12.93 20.10
CA LEU A 11 -3.87 -12.68 19.86
C LEU A 11 -3.47 -11.28 20.34
N TRP A 12 -4.32 -10.29 20.15
CA TRP A 12 -4.12 -8.93 20.65
C TRP A 12 -4.10 -8.88 22.20
N PHE A 13 -5.02 -9.58 22.88
CA PHE A 13 -5.13 -9.59 24.34
C PHE A 13 -3.97 -10.31 25.04
N SER A 14 -3.44 -11.38 24.44
CA SER A 14 -2.27 -12.10 24.98
C SER A 14 -0.97 -11.30 24.82
N ALA A 15 -0.83 -10.50 23.76
CA ALA A 15 0.33 -9.64 23.55
C ALA A 15 0.40 -8.45 24.51
N VAL A 16 -0.74 -7.95 25.01
CA VAL A 16 -0.81 -6.80 25.92
C VAL A 16 -0.25 -7.11 27.32
N ASN A 17 -0.33 -8.36 27.77
CA ASN A 17 0.08 -8.74 29.13
C ASN A 17 1.59 -8.98 29.31
N SER A 18 2.39 -9.00 28.25
CA SER A 18 3.83 -9.31 28.32
C SER A 18 4.76 -8.09 28.55
N SER A 19 4.23 -6.89 28.78
CA SER A 19 4.99 -5.62 28.59
C SER A 19 5.37 -4.88 29.89
N PHE A 20 5.63 -5.56 31.00
CA PHE A 20 6.09 -4.89 32.23
C PHE A 20 7.61 -4.96 32.48
N ALA A 21 8.41 -5.35 31.49
CA ALA A 21 9.87 -5.38 31.60
C ALA A 21 10.50 -4.18 30.87
N GLN A 22 11.39 -3.50 31.58
CA GLN A 22 12.38 -2.47 31.20
C GLN A 22 12.06 -1.55 30.00
N GLN A 23 12.17 -0.23 30.21
CA GLN A 23 11.96 0.87 29.25
C GLN A 23 13.06 0.92 28.16
N GLU A 24 13.20 -0.11 27.37
CA GLU A 24 14.07 -0.03 26.19
C GLU A 24 13.38 0.74 25.07
N ILE A 25 14.13 1.62 24.43
CA ILE A 25 13.69 2.32 23.22
C ILE A 25 13.53 1.26 22.13
N PRO A 26 12.34 1.09 21.53
CA PRO A 26 12.15 0.09 20.50
C PRO A 26 13.06 0.37 19.31
N ARG A 27 13.63 -0.69 18.76
CA ARG A 27 14.55 -0.64 17.61
C ARG A 27 14.02 -1.38 16.41
N HIS A 28 12.94 -2.10 16.56
CA HIS A 28 12.27 -2.90 15.54
C HIS A 28 10.80 -2.54 15.48
N LEU A 29 10.21 -2.66 14.30
CA LEU A 29 8.78 -2.49 14.05
C LEU A 29 8.32 -3.53 13.05
N VAL A 30 7.32 -4.32 13.43
CA VAL A 30 6.55 -5.14 12.50
C VAL A 30 5.30 -4.36 12.11
N GLN A 31 5.00 -4.36 10.82
CA GLN A 31 3.80 -3.75 10.26
C GLN A 31 3.06 -4.77 9.40
N ALA A 32 1.77 -4.95 9.68
CA ALA A 32 0.83 -5.63 8.80
C ALA A 32 -0.13 -4.59 8.22
N TYR A 33 -0.21 -4.54 6.90
CA TYR A 33 -1.03 -3.62 6.14
C TYR A 33 -1.99 -4.43 5.26
N TRP A 34 -3.26 -4.10 5.29
CA TRP A 34 -4.31 -4.78 4.55
C TRP A 34 -5.26 -3.77 3.91
N ASP A 35 -5.25 -3.72 2.58
CA ASP A 35 -6.25 -3.03 1.77
C ASP A 35 -7.30 -4.02 1.29
N ASP A 36 -8.55 -3.57 1.28
CA ASP A 36 -9.64 -4.37 0.76
C ASP A 36 -10.80 -3.46 0.34
N ASP A 37 -11.37 -3.70 -0.83
CA ASP A 37 -12.52 -2.91 -1.30
C ASP A 37 -13.81 -3.28 -0.56
N TYR A 38 -13.87 -4.44 0.08
CA TYR A 38 -14.98 -4.85 0.96
C TYR A 38 -15.02 -4.06 2.28
N ILE A 39 -13.89 -3.50 2.75
CA ILE A 39 -13.79 -2.70 3.98
C ILE A 39 -14.28 -1.25 3.74
N SER A 40 -15.02 -0.99 2.70
CA SER A 40 -15.55 0.34 2.41
C SER A 40 -16.69 0.71 3.39
N PHE A 41 -16.56 1.84 4.10
CA PHE A 41 -17.64 2.40 4.91
C PHE A 41 -18.79 2.98 4.06
N TYR A 42 -18.55 3.21 2.76
CA TYR A 42 -19.48 3.77 1.81
C TYR A 42 -19.75 2.76 0.69
N GLY A 43 -20.81 1.97 0.86
CA GLY A 43 -21.27 1.06 -0.17
C GLY A 43 -21.12 -0.41 0.18
N HIS A 44 -21.65 -1.26 -0.67
CA HIS A 44 -21.49 -2.70 -0.57
C HIS A 44 -20.08 -3.05 -1.06
N GLY A 45 -19.32 -3.77 -0.25
CA GLY A 45 -18.05 -4.33 -0.67
C GLY A 45 -18.25 -5.15 -1.95
N THR A 46 -17.42 -4.89 -2.92
CA THR A 46 -17.45 -5.54 -4.21
C THR A 46 -16.03 -5.89 -4.57
N ASP A 47 -15.71 -7.16 -4.78
CA ASP A 47 -14.43 -7.53 -5.39
C ASP A 47 -14.31 -6.96 -6.80
N ARG A 48 -13.89 -5.71 -6.91
CA ARG A 48 -13.74 -5.05 -8.21
C ARG A 48 -12.57 -4.10 -8.26
N ALA A 49 -11.87 -4.11 -9.37
CA ALA A 49 -10.70 -3.30 -9.63
C ALA A 49 -9.57 -3.56 -8.62
N TYR A 50 -9.20 -2.63 -7.77
CA TYR A 50 -8.25 -2.89 -6.69
C TYR A 50 -8.92 -3.68 -5.56
N THR A 51 -8.92 -4.98 -5.69
CA THR A 51 -9.65 -5.90 -4.82
C THR A 51 -8.97 -6.07 -3.48
N ASN A 52 -7.63 -6.28 -3.48
CA ASN A 52 -6.89 -6.53 -2.25
C ASN A 52 -5.42 -6.11 -2.35
N GLY A 53 -4.85 -5.68 -1.23
CA GLY A 53 -3.43 -5.40 -1.08
C GLY A 53 -2.94 -5.78 0.30
N ASN A 54 -2.03 -6.75 0.38
CA ASN A 54 -1.40 -7.18 1.62
C ASN A 54 0.06 -6.77 1.63
N LYS A 55 0.50 -6.18 2.76
CA LYS A 55 1.91 -5.85 2.95
C LYS A 55 2.34 -6.21 4.37
N PHE A 56 3.45 -6.93 4.48
CA PHE A 56 4.11 -7.24 5.73
C PHE A 56 5.51 -6.63 5.72
N ASN A 57 5.81 -5.77 6.68
CA ASN A 57 7.11 -5.12 6.77
C ASN A 57 7.76 -5.38 8.13
N LEU A 58 9.07 -5.55 8.10
CA LEU A 58 9.95 -5.50 9.27
C LEU A 58 10.90 -4.32 9.11
N PHE A 59 10.80 -3.35 10.00
CA PHE A 59 11.71 -2.20 10.06
C PHE A 59 12.63 -2.30 11.26
N TYR A 60 13.85 -1.80 11.13
CA TYR A 60 14.83 -1.81 12.21
C TYR A 60 15.83 -0.65 12.14
N ILE A 61 16.31 -0.22 13.30
CA ILE A 61 17.39 0.77 13.45
C ILE A 61 18.69 0.03 13.71
N LYS A 62 19.69 0.23 12.85
CA LYS A 62 21.01 -0.34 12.99
C LYS A 62 21.97 0.67 13.60
N ASN A 63 22.81 0.24 14.57
CA ASN A 63 23.82 1.12 15.20
C ASN A 63 25.00 1.44 14.28
N ASN A 64 25.35 0.50 13.40
CA ASN A 64 26.49 0.63 12.50
C ASN A 64 26.01 0.88 11.07
N SER A 65 26.89 1.39 10.22
CA SER A 65 26.61 1.51 8.77
C SER A 65 26.18 0.17 8.20
N SER A 66 25.21 0.20 7.30
CA SER A 66 24.77 -1.01 6.61
C SER A 66 25.89 -1.54 5.72
N ASN A 67 26.05 -2.88 5.70
CA ASN A 67 26.98 -3.57 4.80
C ASN A 67 26.35 -3.85 3.43
N PHE A 68 25.05 -3.62 3.26
CA PHE A 68 24.40 -3.76 1.98
C PHE A 68 24.88 -2.67 1.03
N LEU A 69 25.38 -3.09 -0.14
CA LEU A 69 25.93 -2.18 -1.14
C LEU A 69 24.89 -1.13 -1.57
N ILE A 70 23.64 -1.55 -1.73
CA ILE A 70 22.54 -0.67 -2.20
C ILE A 70 22.25 0.48 -1.22
N ASP A 71 22.41 0.28 0.09
CA ASP A 71 22.17 1.32 1.11
C ASP A 71 23.15 2.49 1.01
N ARG A 72 24.28 2.30 0.31
CA ARG A 72 25.25 3.37 0.05
C ARG A 72 24.76 4.36 -1.00
N PHE A 73 23.88 3.89 -1.91
CA PHE A 73 23.31 4.71 -2.98
C PHE A 73 21.95 5.32 -2.59
N MET A 74 21.32 4.83 -1.52
CA MET A 74 20.05 5.39 -1.03
C MET A 74 20.29 6.73 -0.32
N PRO A 75 19.59 7.82 -0.71
CA PRO A 75 19.75 9.14 -0.11
C PRO A 75 19.43 9.16 1.39
N LYS A 76 20.26 9.87 2.15
CA LYS A 76 20.06 10.10 3.59
C LYS A 76 19.73 11.57 3.85
N ALA A 77 18.96 11.83 4.88
CA ALA A 77 18.50 13.16 5.26
C ALA A 77 19.56 13.93 6.08
N GLY A 78 20.83 13.83 5.70
CA GLY A 78 21.98 14.46 6.35
C GLY A 78 22.64 13.60 7.44
N ASP A 79 23.76 14.10 7.97
CA ASP A 79 24.63 13.33 8.88
C ASP A 79 23.99 12.99 10.22
N SER A 80 23.09 13.85 10.71
CA SER A 80 22.33 13.65 11.96
C SER A 80 21.00 12.90 11.76
N SER A 81 20.81 12.28 10.61
CA SER A 81 19.55 11.59 10.31
C SER A 81 19.39 10.27 11.05
N LEU A 82 18.16 10.00 11.50
CA LEU A 82 17.74 8.67 11.95
C LEU A 82 17.45 7.80 10.74
N ASN A 83 18.19 6.71 10.59
CA ASN A 83 18.04 5.79 9.47
C ASN A 83 17.33 4.51 9.93
N VAL A 84 16.21 4.19 9.28
CA VAL A 84 15.40 3.00 9.51
C VAL A 84 15.46 2.15 8.26
N LEU A 85 16.04 0.97 8.38
CA LEU A 85 16.07 -0.03 7.31
C LEU A 85 14.82 -0.90 7.38
N GLY A 86 14.42 -1.49 6.26
CA GLY A 86 13.26 -2.36 6.24
C GLY A 86 13.30 -3.40 5.14
N PHE A 87 12.58 -4.50 5.41
CA PHE A 87 12.22 -5.53 4.44
C PHE A 87 10.72 -5.70 4.43
N GLY A 88 10.15 -5.87 3.26
CA GLY A 88 8.72 -6.05 3.07
C GLY A 88 8.40 -7.15 2.08
N LEU A 89 7.20 -7.71 2.23
CA LEU A 89 6.55 -8.58 1.25
C LEU A 89 5.20 -7.96 0.92
N THR A 90 4.94 -7.74 -0.37
CA THR A 90 3.70 -7.13 -0.84
C THR A 90 3.04 -8.00 -1.89
N GLN A 91 1.73 -8.25 -1.74
CA GLN A 91 0.88 -8.82 -2.77
C GLN A 91 -0.25 -7.84 -3.10
N LEU A 92 -0.49 -7.62 -4.40
CA LEU A 92 -1.56 -6.75 -4.91
C LEU A 92 -2.43 -7.55 -5.86
N ILE A 93 -3.75 -7.36 -5.80
CA ILE A 93 -4.76 -8.08 -6.58
C ILE A 93 -5.70 -7.10 -7.25
N PHE A 94 -5.86 -7.25 -8.57
CA PHE A 94 -6.86 -6.58 -9.38
C PHE A 94 -7.78 -7.59 -10.04
N THR A 95 -9.09 -7.32 -10.01
CA THR A 95 -10.10 -8.14 -10.68
C THR A 95 -11.15 -7.27 -11.36
N PRO A 96 -11.83 -7.75 -12.39
CA PRO A 96 -13.02 -7.06 -12.91
C PRO A 96 -14.18 -7.16 -11.91
N ASN A 97 -15.23 -6.37 -12.15
CA ASN A 97 -16.42 -6.32 -11.29
C ASN A 97 -17.22 -7.64 -11.25
N ILE A 98 -17.20 -8.44 -12.31
CA ILE A 98 -17.94 -9.71 -12.37
C ILE A 98 -16.96 -10.88 -12.27
N ILE A 99 -16.54 -11.20 -11.04
CA ILE A 99 -15.52 -12.22 -10.78
C ILE A 99 -15.97 -13.65 -11.12
N ALA A 100 -17.27 -13.94 -11.11
CA ALA A 100 -17.80 -15.25 -11.51
C ALA A 100 -17.83 -15.47 -13.03
N ASN A 101 -17.58 -14.44 -13.84
CA ASN A 101 -17.50 -14.58 -15.28
C ASN A 101 -16.13 -15.13 -15.70
N PRO A 102 -16.06 -16.35 -16.29
CA PRO A 102 -14.79 -16.94 -16.72
C PRO A 102 -14.23 -16.31 -18.01
N ASN A 103 -15.04 -15.52 -18.72
CA ASN A 103 -14.65 -14.94 -20.01
C ASN A 103 -13.83 -13.66 -19.83
N PHE A 104 -13.10 -13.29 -20.88
CA PHE A 104 -12.39 -12.03 -20.96
C PHE A 104 -13.37 -10.83 -20.84
N GLN A 105 -13.02 -9.84 -20.04
CA GLN A 105 -13.87 -8.67 -19.74
C GLN A 105 -13.11 -7.36 -20.11
N PRO A 106 -13.02 -7.03 -21.41
CA PRO A 106 -12.21 -5.88 -21.88
C PRO A 106 -12.75 -4.53 -21.40
N GLY A 107 -14.07 -4.44 -21.15
CA GLY A 107 -14.74 -3.22 -20.66
C GLY A 107 -14.58 -2.98 -19.15
N ASP A 108 -13.65 -3.66 -18.48
CA ASP A 108 -13.43 -3.54 -17.04
C ASP A 108 -11.93 -3.61 -16.70
N TYR A 109 -11.59 -3.54 -15.41
CA TYR A 109 -10.22 -3.73 -14.93
C TYR A 109 -9.73 -5.15 -15.19
N PRO A 110 -8.43 -5.36 -15.45
CA PRO A 110 -7.90 -6.67 -15.76
C PRO A 110 -7.79 -7.57 -14.53
N TRP A 111 -7.81 -8.88 -14.76
CA TRP A 111 -7.27 -9.85 -13.81
C TRP A 111 -5.77 -9.69 -13.76
N SER A 112 -5.25 -9.31 -12.61
CA SER A 112 -3.81 -9.10 -12.44
C SER A 112 -3.41 -9.25 -10.99
N GLY A 113 -2.25 -9.86 -10.76
CA GLY A 113 -1.66 -9.97 -9.45
C GLY A 113 -0.17 -9.69 -9.47
N SER A 114 0.35 -9.06 -8.43
CA SER A 114 1.78 -8.84 -8.22
C SER A 114 2.19 -9.35 -6.85
N LEU A 115 3.38 -9.95 -6.78
CA LEU A 115 4.06 -10.33 -5.53
C LEU A 115 5.50 -9.87 -5.59
N TYR A 116 5.94 -9.07 -4.61
CA TYR A 116 7.31 -8.58 -4.58
C TYR A 116 7.85 -8.38 -3.16
N LEU A 117 9.16 -8.53 -3.05
CA LEU A 117 9.95 -8.17 -1.88
C LEU A 117 10.42 -6.73 -2.02
N THR A 118 10.40 -6.01 -0.92
CA THR A 118 10.90 -4.63 -0.82
C THR A 118 12.08 -4.58 0.13
N HIS A 119 13.19 -3.95 -0.28
CA HIS A 119 14.22 -3.45 0.62
C HIS A 119 14.12 -1.94 0.72
N SER A 120 14.17 -1.38 1.93
CA SER A 120 13.91 0.05 2.14
C SER A 120 14.90 0.71 3.10
N LEU A 121 15.15 2.00 2.86
CA LEU A 121 15.83 2.93 3.76
C LEU A 121 14.97 4.18 3.93
N TYR A 122 14.51 4.43 5.16
CA TYR A 122 13.78 5.63 5.56
C TYR A 122 14.67 6.48 6.44
N SER A 123 15.02 7.67 5.98
CA SER A 123 15.97 8.58 6.64
C SER A 123 15.25 9.86 7.06
N TYR A 124 15.24 10.15 8.36
CA TYR A 124 14.52 11.27 8.96
C TYR A 124 15.49 12.28 9.56
N ASN A 125 15.33 13.55 9.21
CA ASN A 125 16.01 14.66 9.87
C ASN A 125 15.04 15.38 10.80
N GLU A 126 15.13 15.10 12.10
CA GLU A 126 14.25 15.68 13.11
C GLU A 126 14.45 17.18 13.27
N GLN A 127 15.68 17.67 13.13
CA GLN A 127 15.99 19.10 13.32
C GLN A 127 15.47 19.94 12.17
N GLN A 128 15.73 19.51 10.94
CA GLN A 128 15.33 20.25 9.73
C GLN A 128 13.96 19.86 9.21
N LYS A 129 13.28 18.88 9.84
CA LYS A 129 11.90 18.46 9.52
C LYS A 129 11.71 18.06 8.06
N TYR A 130 12.57 17.17 7.57
CA TYR A 130 12.41 16.51 6.26
C TYR A 130 12.85 15.04 6.34
N SER A 131 12.41 14.25 5.38
CA SER A 131 12.79 12.86 5.25
C SER A 131 12.96 12.44 3.79
N PHE A 132 13.80 11.43 3.59
CA PHE A 132 13.92 10.68 2.35
C PHE A 132 13.57 9.22 2.62
N GLN A 133 12.82 8.61 1.69
CA GLN A 133 12.47 7.20 1.75
C GLN A 133 12.78 6.60 0.38
N SER A 134 13.59 5.56 0.38
CA SER A 134 13.97 4.83 -0.83
C SER A 134 13.58 3.37 -0.67
N GLU A 135 13.02 2.78 -1.71
CA GLU A 135 12.60 1.38 -1.75
C GLU A 135 13.07 0.75 -3.07
N LEU A 136 13.54 -0.48 -2.99
CA LEU A 136 13.81 -1.35 -4.11
C LEU A 136 12.86 -2.53 -4.05
N ASP A 137 12.00 -2.68 -5.07
CA ASP A 137 11.07 -3.80 -5.19
C ASP A 137 11.58 -4.81 -6.21
N LEU A 138 11.55 -6.08 -5.84
CA LEU A 138 11.94 -7.22 -6.66
C LEU A 138 10.84 -8.28 -6.60
N GLY A 139 10.30 -8.67 -7.75
CA GLY A 139 9.19 -9.63 -7.76
C GLY A 139 8.65 -9.96 -9.14
N VAL A 140 7.38 -10.32 -9.18
CA VAL A 140 6.69 -10.80 -10.37
C VAL A 140 5.24 -10.31 -10.41
N ASN A 141 4.77 -9.99 -11.59
CA ASN A 141 3.36 -9.84 -11.92
C ASN A 141 2.90 -11.04 -12.73
N GLY A 142 1.65 -11.49 -12.55
CA GLY A 142 1.06 -12.63 -13.27
C GLY A 142 0.87 -13.87 -12.39
N PRO A 143 0.67 -15.07 -12.98
CA PRO A 143 0.37 -16.29 -12.23
C PRO A 143 1.32 -16.62 -11.07
N ALA A 144 2.61 -16.37 -11.24
CA ALA A 144 3.60 -16.59 -10.18
C ALA A 144 3.45 -15.66 -8.96
N SER A 145 2.57 -14.66 -9.01
CA SER A 145 2.22 -13.82 -7.86
C SER A 145 1.32 -14.53 -6.84
N LEU A 146 0.79 -15.72 -7.18
CA LEU A 146 -0.15 -16.49 -6.36
C LEU A 146 -1.42 -15.71 -5.97
N ALA A 147 -1.79 -14.69 -6.77
CA ALA A 147 -2.96 -13.85 -6.50
C ALA A 147 -4.27 -14.63 -6.61
N ARG A 148 -4.35 -15.55 -7.60
CA ARG A 148 -5.46 -16.47 -7.77
C ARG A 148 -5.66 -17.33 -6.52
N GLU A 149 -4.61 -18.02 -6.11
CA GLU A 149 -4.64 -18.94 -4.97
C GLU A 149 -5.01 -18.22 -3.67
N ALA A 150 -4.48 -17.02 -3.47
CA ALA A 150 -4.81 -16.18 -2.31
C ALA A 150 -6.28 -15.78 -2.31
N GLN A 151 -6.83 -15.31 -3.43
CA GLN A 151 -8.23 -14.93 -3.52
C GLN A 151 -9.17 -16.13 -3.37
N GLU A 152 -8.92 -17.25 -4.08
CA GLU A 152 -9.71 -18.48 -3.97
C GLU A 152 -9.73 -19.01 -2.52
N MET A 153 -8.59 -18.98 -1.83
CA MET A 153 -8.49 -19.38 -0.42
C MET A 153 -9.36 -18.49 0.48
N VAL A 154 -9.26 -17.17 0.36
CA VAL A 154 -10.03 -16.23 1.18
C VAL A 154 -11.53 -16.39 0.90
N HIS A 155 -11.95 -16.46 -0.37
CA HIS A 155 -13.35 -16.63 -0.76
C HIS A 155 -13.94 -17.94 -0.22
N SER A 156 -13.17 -19.03 -0.26
CA SER A 156 -13.56 -20.30 0.34
C SER A 156 -13.77 -20.20 1.85
N LEU A 157 -12.86 -19.51 2.56
CA LEU A 157 -12.95 -19.34 4.03
C LEU A 157 -14.16 -18.51 4.47
N VAL A 158 -14.55 -17.51 3.66
CA VAL A 158 -15.69 -16.63 3.98
C VAL A 158 -16.98 -17.03 3.28
N SER A 159 -16.97 -18.14 2.50
CA SER A 159 -18.10 -18.61 1.69
C SER A 159 -18.60 -17.54 0.73
N TYR A 160 -17.69 -16.85 0.05
CA TYR A 160 -17.99 -15.84 -0.96
C TYR A 160 -17.92 -16.43 -2.37
N GLN A 161 -18.34 -15.65 -3.36
CA GLN A 161 -18.39 -16.04 -4.77
C GLN A 161 -17.01 -16.48 -5.30
N GLU A 162 -16.98 -17.62 -6.02
CA GLU A 162 -15.76 -18.15 -6.63
C GLU A 162 -15.26 -17.25 -7.78
N PRO A 163 -13.97 -16.84 -7.79
CA PRO A 163 -13.36 -16.05 -8.85
C PRO A 163 -12.96 -16.94 -10.04
N LYS A 164 -13.72 -16.91 -11.15
CA LYS A 164 -13.57 -17.87 -12.28
C LYS A 164 -12.73 -17.35 -13.45
N GLY A 165 -12.39 -16.07 -13.48
CA GLY A 165 -11.77 -15.44 -14.65
C GLY A 165 -10.24 -15.37 -14.62
N TRP A 166 -9.55 -15.98 -13.67
CA TRP A 166 -8.09 -15.90 -13.52
C TRP A 166 -7.29 -16.47 -14.72
N SER A 167 -7.90 -17.29 -15.57
CA SER A 167 -7.29 -17.71 -16.84
C SER A 167 -7.02 -16.55 -17.80
N ASN A 168 -7.69 -15.41 -17.61
CA ASN A 168 -7.52 -14.20 -18.40
C ASN A 168 -6.52 -13.19 -17.80
N GLN A 169 -5.77 -13.58 -16.74
CA GLN A 169 -4.77 -12.69 -16.16
C GLN A 169 -3.58 -12.46 -17.11
N PHE A 170 -2.86 -11.37 -16.89
CA PHE A 170 -1.59 -11.14 -17.58
C PHE A 170 -0.58 -12.24 -17.27
N GLY A 171 0.25 -12.61 -18.27
CA GLY A 171 1.35 -13.56 -18.09
C GLY A 171 2.44 -13.03 -17.16
N ASN A 172 3.34 -13.93 -16.75
CA ASN A 172 4.43 -13.60 -15.83
C ASN A 172 5.38 -12.54 -16.42
N SER A 173 5.65 -11.52 -15.62
CA SER A 173 6.58 -10.44 -15.96
C SER A 173 7.36 -10.01 -14.72
N PRO A 174 8.69 -9.81 -14.82
CA PRO A 174 9.50 -9.43 -13.67
C PRO A 174 9.18 -7.99 -13.20
N ILE A 175 9.22 -7.78 -11.88
CA ILE A 175 9.17 -6.49 -11.24
C ILE A 175 10.56 -6.15 -10.73
N LEU A 176 11.10 -5.03 -11.21
CA LEU A 176 12.26 -4.33 -10.66
C LEU A 176 11.89 -2.85 -10.62
N ASN A 177 11.64 -2.30 -9.44
CA ASN A 177 11.19 -0.92 -9.27
C ASN A 177 11.99 -0.20 -8.20
N LEU A 178 12.36 1.03 -8.48
CA LEU A 178 12.94 1.97 -7.54
C LEU A 178 11.88 3.01 -7.19
N ASN A 179 11.61 3.16 -5.90
CA ASN A 179 10.68 4.16 -5.41
C ASN A 179 11.45 5.14 -4.51
N PHE A 180 11.20 6.42 -4.72
CA PHE A 180 11.77 7.48 -3.92
C PHE A 180 10.68 8.42 -3.45
N ARG A 181 10.76 8.83 -2.18
CA ARG A 181 9.87 9.82 -1.56
C ARG A 181 10.68 10.85 -0.81
N ALA A 182 10.35 12.11 -1.00
CA ALA A 182 10.88 13.22 -0.22
C ALA A 182 9.72 13.93 0.49
N GLU A 183 9.90 14.24 1.77
CA GLU A 183 8.88 14.89 2.60
C GLU A 183 9.48 16.06 3.38
N LYS A 184 8.67 17.10 3.58
CA LYS A 184 9.03 18.29 4.35
C LYS A 184 7.84 18.76 5.19
N GLN A 185 8.09 19.13 6.43
CA GLN A 185 7.08 19.81 7.25
C GLN A 185 6.79 21.20 6.67
N LEU A 186 5.54 21.47 6.37
CA LEU A 186 5.07 22.75 5.85
C LEU A 186 4.46 23.60 6.96
N LEU A 187 3.72 22.97 7.90
CA LEU A 187 3.09 23.63 9.03
C LEU A 187 3.16 22.71 10.25
N HIS A 188 3.39 23.31 11.41
CA HIS A 188 3.28 22.64 12.70
C HIS A 188 2.66 23.59 13.71
N HIS A 189 1.59 23.18 14.36
CA HIS A 189 0.96 23.91 15.44
C HIS A 189 0.78 22.99 16.65
N SER A 190 1.68 23.12 17.61
CA SER A 190 1.76 22.25 18.77
C SER A 190 1.76 20.75 18.38
N ASN A 191 1.46 19.86 19.31
CA ASN A 191 1.29 18.42 18.99
C ASN A 191 -0.13 18.08 18.50
N PHE A 192 -0.84 19.07 17.94
CA PHE A 192 -2.23 18.92 17.52
C PHE A 192 -2.44 18.99 16.01
N LEU A 193 -1.70 19.82 15.29
CA LEU A 193 -1.79 19.96 13.83
C LEU A 193 -0.41 19.92 13.19
N GLU A 194 -0.26 19.06 12.22
CA GLU A 194 0.94 18.95 11.39
C GLU A 194 0.56 18.76 9.93
N VAL A 195 1.18 19.55 9.04
CA VAL A 195 1.03 19.45 7.58
C VAL A 195 2.38 19.17 6.98
N ILE A 196 2.47 18.08 6.24
CA ILE A 196 3.66 17.57 5.57
C ILE A 196 3.39 17.56 4.07
N GLY A 197 4.24 18.23 3.29
CA GLY A 197 4.25 18.11 1.84
C GLY A 197 5.19 17.00 1.41
N GLY A 198 4.82 16.24 0.40
CA GLY A 198 5.63 15.15 -0.13
C GLY A 198 5.59 15.05 -1.64
N GLY A 199 6.69 14.54 -2.21
CA GLY A 199 6.81 14.11 -3.59
C GLY A 199 7.23 12.64 -3.65
N GLU A 200 6.70 11.91 -4.63
CA GLU A 200 7.02 10.51 -4.89
C GLU A 200 7.46 10.33 -6.34
N LEU A 201 8.45 9.48 -6.56
CA LEU A 201 8.91 9.05 -7.88
C LEU A 201 9.04 7.53 -7.87
N GLN A 202 8.49 6.89 -8.89
CA GLN A 202 8.54 5.44 -9.09
C GLN A 202 9.06 5.17 -10.49
N ILE A 203 10.11 4.36 -10.61
CA ILE A 203 10.77 4.06 -11.88
C ILE A 203 11.12 2.58 -11.94
N GLY A 204 10.73 1.90 -13.01
CA GLY A 204 11.08 0.49 -13.20
C GLY A 204 10.20 -0.24 -14.19
N THR A 205 10.16 -1.55 -14.05
CA THR A 205 9.31 -2.42 -14.88
C THR A 205 7.88 -2.54 -14.33
N GLY A 206 7.67 -2.22 -13.04
CA GLY A 206 6.38 -2.30 -12.36
C GLY A 206 5.52 -1.06 -12.60
N ILE A 207 5.88 0.04 -11.99
CA ILE A 207 5.16 1.31 -12.09
C ILE A 207 6.14 2.43 -12.42
N ASN A 208 5.78 3.27 -13.40
CA ASN A 208 6.47 4.52 -13.69
C ASN A 208 5.53 5.68 -13.42
N ALA A 209 5.80 6.44 -12.37
CA ALA A 209 4.91 7.51 -11.93
C ALA A 209 5.65 8.59 -11.14
N ALA A 210 5.11 9.80 -11.17
CA ALA A 210 5.48 10.88 -10.26
C ALA A 210 4.23 11.39 -9.53
N ALA A 211 4.35 11.72 -8.25
CA ALA A 211 3.23 12.20 -7.47
C ALA A 211 3.63 13.35 -6.53
N ALA A 212 2.65 14.16 -6.19
CA ALA A 212 2.72 15.13 -5.10
C ALA A 212 1.53 14.96 -4.17
N TYR A 213 1.73 15.18 -2.88
CA TYR A 213 0.70 15.05 -1.87
C TYR A 213 0.93 15.97 -0.68
N SER A 214 -0.11 16.12 0.12
CA SER A 214 -0.02 16.69 1.45
C SER A 214 -0.54 15.66 2.46
N LEU A 215 0.18 15.47 3.58
CA LEU A 215 -0.29 14.67 4.70
C LEU A 215 -0.65 15.63 5.85
N ILE A 216 -1.91 15.71 6.16
CA ILE A 216 -2.45 16.51 7.26
C ILE A 216 -2.74 15.56 8.41
N ARG A 217 -2.19 15.86 9.59
CA ARG A 217 -2.37 15.09 10.84
C ARG A 217 -3.01 16.00 11.88
N ILE A 218 -4.14 15.60 12.48
CA ILE A 218 -4.90 16.41 13.44
C ILE A 218 -5.25 15.56 14.66
N GLY A 219 -4.86 16.00 15.84
CA GLY A 219 -5.13 15.33 17.12
C GLY A 219 -3.89 15.21 17.99
N LYS A 220 -3.97 14.40 19.04
CA LYS A 220 -2.85 14.16 19.94
C LYS A 220 -1.87 13.17 19.33
N MET A 221 -0.68 13.63 18.96
CA MET A 221 0.31 12.82 18.24
C MET A 221 1.75 13.19 18.63
N ASN A 222 2.68 12.30 18.34
CA ASN A 222 4.12 12.60 18.36
C ASN A 222 4.55 13.20 17.00
N PRO A 223 5.60 14.04 16.97
CA PRO A 223 6.09 14.65 15.74
C PRO A 223 6.52 13.61 14.70
N TYR A 224 6.14 13.81 13.44
CA TYR A 224 6.35 12.85 12.34
C TYR A 224 7.84 12.56 12.09
N PHE A 225 8.67 13.61 12.05
CA PHE A 225 10.09 13.50 11.69
C PHE A 225 11.00 12.96 12.79
N GLN A 226 10.43 12.55 13.93
CA GLN A 226 11.15 11.73 14.92
C GLN A 226 11.41 10.30 14.42
N GLY A 227 10.78 9.91 13.31
CA GLY A 227 10.98 8.63 12.64
C GLY A 227 9.96 7.57 12.98
N LEU A 228 9.84 6.61 12.09
CA LEU A 228 8.80 5.58 12.11
C LEU A 228 8.76 4.79 13.43
N ILE A 229 9.91 4.31 13.91
CA ILE A 229 10.00 3.49 15.13
C ILE A 229 9.99 4.37 16.38
N SER A 230 10.61 5.53 16.32
CA SER A 230 10.74 6.44 17.47
C SER A 230 9.41 6.98 17.97
N GLN A 231 8.35 6.98 17.14
CA GLN A 231 6.99 7.35 17.55
C GLN A 231 6.43 6.46 18.66
N TYR A 232 6.95 5.23 18.82
CA TYR A 232 6.54 4.27 19.84
C TYR A 232 7.41 4.30 21.10
N SER A 233 8.43 5.18 21.15
CA SER A 233 9.31 5.30 22.31
C SER A 233 8.57 5.90 23.52
N ARG A 234 8.92 5.41 24.71
CA ARG A 234 8.42 5.92 26.00
C ARG A 234 9.33 6.97 26.63
N SER A 235 10.46 7.31 26.03
CA SER A 235 11.41 8.24 26.61
C SER A 235 11.03 9.70 26.37
N GLY A 236 11.22 10.55 27.38
CA GLY A 236 11.01 11.99 27.31
C GLY A 236 9.53 12.42 27.30
N ALA A 237 9.25 13.53 26.66
CA ALA A 237 7.92 14.16 26.58
C ALA A 237 6.96 13.51 25.57
N ARG A 238 7.26 12.30 25.09
CA ARG A 238 6.45 11.63 24.06
C ARG A 238 5.14 11.09 24.62
N ASN A 239 4.08 11.23 23.84
CA ASN A 239 2.77 10.70 24.18
C ASN A 239 2.76 9.17 24.09
N LYS A 240 2.44 8.50 25.20
CA LYS A 240 2.21 7.05 25.24
C LYS A 240 0.92 6.65 24.51
N ILE A 241 -0.07 7.55 24.56
CA ILE A 241 -1.34 7.40 23.86
C ILE A 241 -1.44 8.54 22.85
N GLN A 242 -1.61 8.18 21.59
CA GLN A 242 -1.83 9.12 20.51
C GLN A 242 -3.17 8.77 19.85
N ILE A 243 -3.98 9.76 19.58
CA ILE A 243 -5.24 9.64 18.86
C ILE A 243 -5.31 10.84 17.92
N TYR A 244 -5.20 10.56 16.63
CA TYR A 244 -5.23 11.59 15.61
C TYR A 244 -5.90 11.10 14.34
N PHE A 245 -6.31 12.02 13.52
CA PHE A 245 -6.89 11.78 12.21
C PHE A 245 -5.90 12.19 11.14
N ILE A 246 -5.86 11.45 10.04
CA ILE A 246 -5.06 11.80 8.86
C ILE A 246 -5.96 12.12 7.68
N PHE A 247 -5.51 13.07 6.85
CA PHE A 247 -6.06 13.34 5.53
C PHE A 247 -4.91 13.54 4.56
N LYS A 248 -4.89 12.75 3.47
CA LYS A 248 -3.80 12.75 2.48
C LYS A 248 -4.37 12.89 1.06
N PRO A 249 -4.59 14.12 0.56
CA PRO A 249 -4.82 14.36 -0.85
C PRO A 249 -3.54 14.14 -1.65
N LYS A 250 -3.66 13.50 -2.82
CA LYS A 250 -2.55 13.13 -3.71
C LYS A 250 -2.96 13.31 -5.15
N VAL A 251 -2.06 13.84 -5.95
CA VAL A 251 -2.13 13.84 -7.42
C VAL A 251 -0.95 13.05 -7.96
N GLN A 252 -1.19 12.27 -9.00
CA GLN A 252 -0.18 11.38 -9.56
C GLN A 252 -0.24 11.40 -11.09
N TRP A 253 0.92 11.46 -11.73
CA TRP A 253 1.08 11.23 -13.15
C TRP A 253 1.70 9.85 -13.36
N VAL A 254 0.94 8.98 -14.03
CA VAL A 254 1.31 7.59 -14.29
C VAL A 254 1.65 7.44 -15.77
N LEU A 255 2.85 6.95 -16.06
CA LEU A 255 3.31 6.65 -17.42
C LEU A 255 3.06 5.18 -17.77
N SER A 256 3.23 4.28 -16.81
CA SER A 256 2.94 2.86 -16.97
C SER A 256 2.60 2.19 -15.64
N ASN A 257 1.79 1.14 -15.67
CA ASN A 257 1.44 0.32 -14.52
C ASN A 257 1.25 -1.15 -14.97
N ILE A 258 2.13 -2.01 -14.48
CA ILE A 258 2.17 -3.44 -14.84
C ILE A 258 0.86 -4.16 -14.49
N LEU A 259 0.19 -3.79 -13.40
CA LEU A 259 -1.07 -4.37 -12.96
C LEU A 259 -2.24 -4.07 -13.92
N LEU A 260 -2.16 -2.95 -14.66
CA LEU A 260 -3.24 -2.49 -15.55
C LEU A 260 -2.94 -2.73 -17.04
N GLN A 261 -1.66 -2.86 -17.40
CA GLN A 261 -1.24 -2.95 -18.80
C GLN A 261 -0.50 -4.26 -19.12
N GLY A 262 -0.16 -5.05 -18.10
CA GLY A 262 0.80 -6.14 -18.22
C GLY A 262 2.24 -5.63 -18.32
N GLY A 263 3.20 -6.55 -18.26
CA GLY A 263 4.63 -6.22 -18.25
C GLY A 263 5.31 -6.43 -19.60
N ILE A 264 6.65 -6.41 -19.58
CA ILE A 264 7.50 -6.42 -20.78
C ILE A 264 7.34 -7.70 -21.61
N ASN A 265 7.11 -8.85 -20.97
CA ASN A 265 7.01 -10.18 -21.62
C ASN A 265 5.60 -10.76 -21.56
N THR A 266 4.58 -9.92 -21.45
CA THR A 266 3.23 -10.43 -21.21
C THR A 266 2.56 -10.93 -22.49
N SER A 267 2.14 -12.17 -22.49
CA SER A 267 0.97 -12.56 -23.28
C SER A 267 -0.24 -11.85 -22.70
N ARG A 268 -0.76 -10.85 -23.41
CA ARG A 268 -2.05 -10.26 -23.10
C ARG A 268 -3.13 -11.27 -23.45
N PRO A 269 -4.27 -11.27 -22.70
CA PRO A 269 -5.42 -12.03 -23.15
C PRO A 269 -5.74 -11.68 -24.61
N ALA A 270 -6.05 -12.70 -25.42
CA ALA A 270 -6.42 -12.47 -26.81
C ALA A 270 -7.65 -11.55 -26.87
N PRO A 271 -7.65 -10.58 -27.79
CA PRO A 271 -8.82 -9.72 -27.96
C PRO A 271 -10.05 -10.56 -28.31
N THR A 272 -11.16 -10.26 -27.68
CA THR A 272 -12.43 -10.97 -27.91
C THR A 272 -13.18 -10.32 -29.06
N LEU A 273 -13.66 -11.15 -30.01
CA LEU A 273 -14.59 -10.70 -31.04
C LEU A 273 -15.97 -10.50 -30.42
N VAL A 274 -16.44 -9.27 -30.38
CA VAL A 274 -17.74 -8.92 -29.84
C VAL A 274 -18.64 -8.46 -31.00
N PRO A 275 -19.90 -8.92 -31.09
CA PRO A 275 -20.86 -8.38 -32.07
C PRO A 275 -21.00 -6.87 -31.83
N ALA A 276 -20.89 -6.08 -32.88
CA ALA A 276 -21.12 -4.65 -32.78
C ALA A 276 -22.56 -4.38 -32.32
N LYS A 277 -22.76 -3.40 -31.44
CA LYS A 277 -24.10 -3.01 -30.92
C LYS A 277 -25.10 -2.61 -32.00
N THR A 278 -24.61 -2.29 -33.19
CA THR A 278 -25.39 -1.87 -34.35
C THR A 278 -24.75 -2.48 -35.61
N GLY A 279 -25.26 -3.62 -36.09
CA GLY A 279 -24.87 -4.15 -37.38
C GLY A 279 -24.07 -5.45 -37.36
N THR A 280 -23.66 -5.90 -38.54
CA THR A 280 -23.03 -7.21 -38.80
C THR A 280 -21.50 -7.23 -38.62
N THR A 281 -20.87 -6.17 -38.13
CA THR A 281 -19.44 -6.09 -37.92
C THR A 281 -19.03 -6.57 -36.52
N THR A 282 -18.09 -7.49 -36.46
CA THR A 282 -17.40 -7.87 -35.23
C THR A 282 -16.25 -6.90 -34.93
N SER A 283 -16.20 -6.35 -33.74
CA SER A 283 -15.08 -5.51 -33.27
C SER A 283 -14.14 -6.29 -32.34
N LEU A 284 -12.85 -5.98 -32.43
CA LEU A 284 -11.87 -6.47 -31.44
C LEU A 284 -11.92 -5.54 -30.24
N GLU A 285 -12.24 -6.09 -29.07
CA GLU A 285 -12.20 -5.33 -27.81
C GLU A 285 -10.90 -5.58 -27.05
N TYR A 286 -10.30 -4.50 -26.58
CA TYR A 286 -9.07 -4.47 -25.78
C TYR A 286 -9.38 -3.79 -24.45
N TYR A 287 -8.53 -4.01 -23.46
CA TYR A 287 -8.59 -3.21 -22.24
C TYR A 287 -8.47 -1.71 -22.54
N HIS A 288 -9.18 -0.89 -21.78
CA HIS A 288 -9.08 0.55 -21.83
C HIS A 288 -7.65 1.02 -21.53
N PRO A 289 -7.17 2.12 -22.14
CA PRO A 289 -5.88 2.70 -21.79
C PRO A 289 -5.85 3.20 -20.36
N ILE A 290 -4.67 3.16 -19.73
CA ILE A 290 -4.50 3.78 -18.42
C ILE A 290 -4.78 5.29 -18.48
N LYS A 291 -5.22 5.84 -17.36
CA LYS A 291 -5.37 7.27 -17.17
C LYS A 291 -4.07 7.83 -16.61
N ASN A 292 -3.45 8.76 -17.32
CA ASN A 292 -2.15 9.28 -16.91
C ASN A 292 -2.23 10.19 -15.67
N PHE A 293 -3.29 10.97 -15.52
CA PHE A 293 -3.49 11.83 -14.36
C PHE A 293 -4.54 11.26 -13.44
N ILE A 294 -4.14 10.98 -12.19
CA ILE A 294 -4.96 10.37 -11.16
C ILE A 294 -4.96 11.30 -9.95
N ALA A 295 -6.14 11.61 -9.44
CA ALA A 295 -6.32 12.29 -8.18
C ALA A 295 -6.91 11.32 -7.16
N SER A 296 -6.40 11.32 -5.94
CA SER A 296 -6.87 10.48 -4.84
C SER A 296 -6.81 11.22 -3.52
N TYR A 297 -7.54 10.71 -2.55
CA TYR A 297 -7.38 11.12 -1.17
C TYR A 297 -7.58 9.93 -0.25
N SER A 298 -6.80 9.90 0.85
CA SER A 298 -6.94 8.90 1.92
C SER A 298 -7.22 9.62 3.22
N TYR A 299 -8.06 9.04 4.08
CA TYR A 299 -8.38 9.64 5.37
C TYR A 299 -8.79 8.58 6.39
N GLY A 300 -8.57 8.86 7.65
CA GLY A 300 -9.02 7.99 8.73
C GLY A 300 -8.30 8.21 10.05
N PRO A 301 -8.76 7.55 11.11
CA PRO A 301 -8.18 7.61 12.44
C PRO A 301 -6.92 6.75 12.57
N VAL A 302 -6.03 7.20 13.45
CA VAL A 302 -4.86 6.46 13.92
C VAL A 302 -4.87 6.48 15.45
N ILE A 303 -4.73 5.31 16.06
CA ILE A 303 -4.63 5.12 17.50
C ILE A 303 -3.30 4.45 17.80
N VAL A 304 -2.51 5.05 18.69
CA VAL A 304 -1.26 4.47 19.20
C VAL A 304 -1.39 4.29 20.70
N ILE A 305 -1.10 3.11 21.19
CA ILE A 305 -1.06 2.79 22.62
C ILE A 305 0.28 2.12 22.92
N ASN A 306 1.17 2.87 23.56
CA ASN A 306 2.52 2.42 23.86
C ASN A 306 3.29 1.95 22.60
N ARG A 307 3.44 0.63 22.43
CA ARG A 307 4.18 -0.02 21.34
C ARG A 307 3.29 -0.50 20.19
N PHE A 308 1.97 -0.38 20.34
CA PHE A 308 1.00 -0.79 19.33
C PHE A 308 0.38 0.41 18.65
N SER A 309 0.09 0.28 17.37
CA SER A 309 -0.86 1.16 16.71
C SER A 309 -1.78 0.40 15.77
N ILE A 310 -2.95 0.97 15.59
CA ILE A 310 -3.92 0.61 14.57
C ILE A 310 -4.34 1.87 13.84
N SER A 311 -4.40 1.80 12.53
CA SER A 311 -5.10 2.80 11.72
C SER A 311 -6.15 2.13 10.85
N SER A 312 -7.25 2.85 10.64
CA SER A 312 -8.28 2.48 9.67
C SER A 312 -8.47 3.67 8.73
N THR A 313 -8.15 3.50 7.46
CA THR A 313 -8.26 4.58 6.48
C THR A 313 -9.09 4.17 5.28
N MET A 314 -9.74 5.17 4.68
CA MET A 314 -10.45 5.02 3.41
C MET A 314 -9.65 5.76 2.34
N THR A 315 -9.51 5.14 1.18
CA THR A 315 -8.93 5.77 -0.01
C THR A 315 -9.96 5.81 -1.12
N SER A 316 -10.10 6.97 -1.75
CA SER A 316 -10.90 7.16 -2.96
C SER A 316 -10.00 7.73 -4.05
N THR A 317 -10.18 7.26 -5.29
CA THR A 317 -9.40 7.70 -6.44
C THR A 317 -10.26 7.85 -7.68
N THR A 318 -9.88 8.78 -8.55
CA THR A 318 -10.43 8.83 -9.91
C THR A 318 -10.11 7.53 -10.65
N PRO A 319 -10.79 7.21 -11.77
CA PRO A 319 -10.52 6.00 -12.51
C PRO A 319 -9.03 5.87 -12.86
N LEU A 320 -8.48 4.65 -12.76
CA LEU A 320 -7.10 4.35 -13.15
C LEU A 320 -6.97 4.06 -14.65
N MET A 321 -8.07 3.68 -15.29
CA MET A 321 -8.18 3.45 -16.74
C MET A 321 -9.27 4.37 -17.29
N ARG A 322 -9.14 4.75 -18.57
CA ARG A 322 -10.09 5.67 -19.23
C ARG A 322 -11.46 5.00 -19.30
N ASP A 323 -12.50 5.81 -19.19
CA ASP A 323 -13.91 5.42 -19.33
C ASP A 323 -14.40 4.36 -18.30
N LEU A 324 -13.57 4.06 -17.28
CA LEU A 324 -13.96 3.23 -16.17
C LEU A 324 -14.40 4.07 -14.95
N TYR A 325 -14.73 3.40 -13.87
CA TYR A 325 -15.29 3.98 -12.64
C TYR A 325 -14.20 4.34 -11.60
N ASN A 326 -14.57 5.22 -10.67
CA ASN A 326 -13.77 5.56 -9.51
C ASN A 326 -13.63 4.35 -8.59
N LEU A 327 -12.49 4.28 -7.88
CA LEU A 327 -12.24 3.22 -6.92
C LEU A 327 -12.29 3.76 -5.49
N THR A 328 -12.76 2.92 -4.58
CA THR A 328 -12.73 3.20 -3.14
C THR A 328 -12.45 1.90 -2.41
N TRP A 329 -11.48 1.94 -1.49
CA TRP A 329 -11.15 0.80 -0.64
C TRP A 329 -10.82 1.25 0.77
N GLY A 330 -10.98 0.35 1.72
CA GLY A 330 -10.58 0.53 3.10
C GLY A 330 -9.21 -0.07 3.37
N ASN A 331 -8.55 0.44 4.39
CA ASN A 331 -7.28 -0.05 4.89
C ASN A 331 -7.35 -0.30 6.38
N PHE A 332 -6.72 -1.38 6.83
CA PHE A 332 -6.27 -1.53 8.19
C PHE A 332 -4.75 -1.69 8.23
N THR A 333 -4.09 -0.93 9.11
CA THR A 333 -2.66 -1.08 9.36
C THR A 333 -2.42 -1.31 10.85
N PHE A 334 -1.70 -2.38 11.15
CA PHE A 334 -1.29 -2.74 12.51
C PHE A 334 0.23 -2.61 12.62
N ASN A 335 0.70 -1.98 13.68
CA ASN A 335 2.12 -1.87 13.97
C ASN A 335 2.41 -2.33 15.39
N TYR A 336 3.54 -3.01 15.56
CA TYR A 336 4.10 -3.37 16.86
C TYR A 336 5.60 -3.08 16.90
N ALA A 337 6.00 -2.22 17.83
CA ALA A 337 7.40 -1.84 18.04
C ALA A 337 8.01 -2.58 19.24
N PHE A 338 9.24 -3.14 19.08
CA PHE A 338 9.93 -3.93 20.11
C PHE A 338 11.45 -3.72 20.11
#